data_a61bfad648a59f21bf71c550f41d313b
#
_entry.id   a61bfad648a59f21bf71c550f41d313b
#
_cell.length_a   1.000
_cell.length_b   1.000
_cell.length_c   1.000
_cell.angle_alpha   90.00
_cell.angle_beta   90.00
_cell.angle_gamma   90.00
#
_symmetry.space_group_name_H-M   'P 1'
#
loop_
_entity.id
_entity.type
_entity.pdbx_description
1 polymer ?
#
loop_
_entity_poly.entity_id
_entity_poly.type
_entity_poly.pdbx_seq_one_letter_code
_entity_poly.pdbx_strand_id
1 'polypeptide(L)'
;MHGTIYVKTMGIKYTTISKTGRRSNNEDCFNVLKMPEHNRFMGIVCDGMGGHSFGEVASEAVCNAISKYWQDNTDTPDSDQKVVMACKKACNAINQKSYDLSHAEMGTTMVMVSIEGDKATIAHVGDSRCYLLRQSEGLLYQTEDHVRIDFGWEIVSRCFFSYRPEVAVPDIRQFTIQKGDRILLCSDGLYKSMAPDILQARMLDDKPLEDILDVFDFLCQKQGDDNYTAILIEIE
;
A
#
# COMPACT_ATOMS: atom_id res chain seq x y z
N MET A 1 11.82 41.74 -14.48
CA MET A 1 11.07 40.69 -15.19
C MET A 1 10.85 39.58 -14.19
N HIS A 2 9.62 39.46 -13.67
CA HIS A 2 9.25 38.36 -12.80
C HIS A 2 8.75 37.19 -13.68
N GLY A 3 9.58 36.19 -13.86
CA GLY A 3 9.18 34.98 -14.56
C GLY A 3 8.25 34.14 -13.67
N THR A 4 7.02 34.02 -14.10
CA THR A 4 6.08 33.06 -13.48
C THR A 4 6.57 31.65 -13.80
N ILE A 5 7.10 30.95 -12.80
CA ILE A 5 7.44 29.54 -12.93
C ILE A 5 6.12 28.77 -12.89
N TYR A 6 5.64 28.29 -14.03
CA TYR A 6 4.57 27.32 -14.08
C TYR A 6 5.11 25.98 -13.58
N VAL A 7 4.82 25.62 -12.33
CA VAL A 7 5.00 24.25 -11.86
C VAL A 7 3.94 23.42 -12.56
N LYS A 8 4.35 22.62 -13.52
CA LYS A 8 3.49 21.67 -14.21
C LYS A 8 3.10 20.61 -13.18
N THR A 9 1.85 20.62 -12.72
CA THR A 9 1.32 19.55 -11.87
C THR A 9 1.38 18.25 -12.64
N MET A 10 2.06 17.24 -12.09
CA MET A 10 2.05 15.89 -12.67
C MET A 10 0.64 15.32 -12.56
N GLY A 11 0.07 14.88 -13.68
CA GLY A 11 -1.17 14.14 -13.69
C GLY A 11 -0.94 12.76 -13.07
N ILE A 12 -1.94 12.26 -12.35
CA ILE A 12 -1.92 10.91 -11.76
C ILE A 12 -3.20 10.21 -12.16
N LYS A 13 -3.05 9.12 -12.91
CA LYS A 13 -4.13 8.14 -13.13
C LYS A 13 -3.98 7.00 -12.15
N TYR A 14 -5.08 6.43 -11.72
CA TYR A 14 -5.06 5.20 -10.94
C TYR A 14 -6.35 4.41 -11.11
N THR A 15 -6.24 3.13 -10.86
CA THR A 15 -7.37 2.19 -10.75
C THR A 15 -7.15 1.26 -9.56
N THR A 16 -8.23 0.68 -9.05
CA THR A 16 -8.18 -0.14 -7.84
C THR A 16 -8.99 -1.41 -7.99
N ILE A 17 -8.59 -2.45 -7.29
CA ILE A 17 -9.35 -3.67 -7.08
C ILE A 17 -9.23 -4.09 -5.63
N SER A 18 -10.32 -4.57 -5.04
CA SER A 18 -10.34 -5.23 -3.74
C SER A 18 -11.45 -6.28 -3.74
N LYS A 19 -11.07 -7.53 -3.52
CA LYS A 19 -11.99 -8.67 -3.58
C LYS A 19 -11.70 -9.70 -2.50
N THR A 20 -12.77 -10.32 -2.04
CA THR A 20 -12.71 -11.39 -1.04
C THR A 20 -12.02 -12.64 -1.56
N GLY A 21 -11.95 -12.85 -2.89
CA GLY A 21 -11.40 -14.07 -3.45
C GLY A 21 -12.20 -15.30 -3.01
N ARG A 22 -11.48 -16.34 -2.57
CA ARG A 22 -12.10 -17.60 -2.07
C ARG A 22 -12.34 -17.61 -0.57
N ARG A 23 -11.99 -16.56 0.14
CA ARG A 23 -12.24 -16.43 1.58
C ARG A 23 -13.72 -16.12 1.85
N SER A 24 -14.14 -16.25 3.10
CA SER A 24 -15.51 -15.90 3.55
C SER A 24 -15.67 -14.41 3.87
N ASN A 25 -14.55 -13.72 4.17
CA ASN A 25 -14.50 -12.31 4.51
C ASN A 25 -13.35 -11.64 3.75
N ASN A 26 -13.45 -10.33 3.55
CA ASN A 26 -12.33 -9.52 3.04
C ASN A 26 -11.69 -8.79 4.22
N GLU A 27 -10.47 -9.19 4.56
CA GLU A 27 -9.68 -8.59 5.63
C GLU A 27 -8.72 -7.50 5.12
N ASP A 28 -8.67 -7.30 3.79
CA ASP A 28 -7.94 -6.19 3.18
C ASP A 28 -8.70 -4.89 3.31
N CYS A 29 -7.95 -3.80 3.48
CA CYS A 29 -8.46 -2.43 3.41
C CYS A 29 -7.54 -1.58 2.54
N PHE A 30 -8.10 -0.64 1.77
CA PHE A 30 -7.32 0.34 1.02
C PHE A 30 -7.97 1.72 1.06
N ASN A 31 -7.18 2.73 0.79
CA ASN A 31 -7.68 4.09 0.58
C ASN A 31 -6.83 4.84 -0.44
N VAL A 32 -7.46 5.81 -1.11
CA VAL A 32 -6.79 6.73 -2.04
C VAL A 32 -7.22 8.16 -1.71
N LEU A 33 -6.25 9.01 -1.45
CA LEU A 33 -6.45 10.43 -1.21
C LEU A 33 -5.90 11.23 -2.38
N LYS A 34 -6.78 12.01 -3.01
CA LYS A 34 -6.40 13.04 -3.98
C LYS A 34 -6.47 14.39 -3.29
N MET A 35 -5.37 15.10 -3.29
CA MET A 35 -5.25 16.44 -2.70
C MET A 35 -4.70 17.41 -3.78
N PRO A 36 -5.48 17.69 -4.84
CA PRO A 36 -5.00 18.45 -6.00
C PRO A 36 -4.57 19.86 -5.65
N GLU A 37 -5.21 20.50 -4.66
CA GLU A 37 -4.87 21.85 -4.19
C GLU A 37 -3.45 21.90 -3.60
N HIS A 38 -2.94 20.78 -3.09
CA HIS A 38 -1.59 20.62 -2.53
C HIS A 38 -0.63 19.91 -3.50
N ASN A 39 -1.08 19.60 -4.73
CA ASN A 39 -0.33 18.75 -5.68
C ASN A 39 0.16 17.43 -5.06
N ARG A 40 -0.75 16.76 -4.34
CA ARG A 40 -0.45 15.54 -3.58
C ARG A 40 -1.44 14.41 -3.88
N PHE A 41 -0.91 13.22 -3.80
CA PHE A 41 -1.65 11.97 -3.89
C PHE A 41 -1.14 11.01 -2.79
N MET A 42 -2.01 10.16 -2.26
CA MET A 42 -1.60 9.07 -1.38
C MET A 42 -2.47 7.86 -1.65
N GLY A 43 -1.83 6.70 -1.80
CA GLY A 43 -2.46 5.37 -1.82
C GLY A 43 -1.93 4.52 -0.68
N ILE A 44 -2.80 3.70 -0.10
CA ILE A 44 -2.47 2.77 0.98
C ILE A 44 -3.25 1.47 0.83
N VAL A 45 -2.59 0.34 1.09
CA VAL A 45 -3.18 -1.00 1.20
C VAL A 45 -2.74 -1.59 2.54
N CYS A 46 -3.67 -2.17 3.26
CA CYS A 46 -3.49 -2.88 4.52
C CYS A 46 -4.12 -4.26 4.39
N ASP A 47 -3.38 -5.31 4.71
CA ASP A 47 -3.80 -6.71 4.68
C ASP A 47 -3.95 -7.19 6.12
N GLY A 48 -5.19 -7.51 6.50
CA GLY A 48 -5.54 -7.93 7.83
C GLY A 48 -5.12 -9.38 8.08
N MET A 49 -4.27 -9.60 9.06
CA MET A 49 -3.79 -10.95 9.37
C MET A 49 -4.84 -11.74 10.13
N GLY A 50 -5.42 -12.72 9.41
CA GLY A 50 -6.41 -13.65 9.93
C GLY A 50 -5.79 -14.93 10.47
N GLY A 51 -5.88 -15.12 11.71
CA GLY A 51 -5.79 -16.35 12.51
C GLY A 51 -6.65 -16.13 13.74
N HIS A 52 -7.09 -14.89 13.90
CA HIS A 52 -7.95 -14.38 14.96
C HIS A 52 -9.04 -13.51 14.31
N SER A 53 -10.21 -13.50 14.86
CA SER A 53 -11.47 -13.00 14.28
C SER A 53 -11.56 -11.47 14.05
N PHE A 54 -10.55 -10.73 13.67
CA PHE A 54 -10.61 -9.25 13.56
C PHE A 54 -9.58 -8.66 12.61
N GLY A 55 -9.15 -9.39 11.56
CA GLY A 55 -8.20 -8.87 10.56
C GLY A 55 -8.75 -7.63 9.84
N GLU A 56 -10.04 -7.66 9.45
CA GLU A 56 -10.74 -6.55 8.82
C GLU A 56 -10.80 -5.30 9.70
N VAL A 57 -10.96 -5.48 11.03
CA VAL A 57 -10.97 -4.35 11.98
C VAL A 57 -9.58 -3.74 12.10
N ALA A 58 -8.54 -4.57 12.10
CA ALA A 58 -7.15 -4.11 12.17
C ALA A 58 -6.76 -3.33 10.92
N SER A 59 -7.00 -3.88 9.73
CA SER A 59 -6.67 -3.24 8.45
C SER A 59 -7.41 -1.93 8.27
N GLU A 60 -8.71 -1.89 8.60
CA GLU A 60 -9.51 -0.68 8.56
C GLU A 60 -9.00 0.39 9.55
N ALA A 61 -8.68 0.02 10.78
CA ALA A 61 -8.19 0.95 11.79
C ALA A 61 -6.87 1.61 11.38
N VAL A 62 -5.92 0.83 10.88
CA VAL A 62 -4.60 1.33 10.44
C VAL A 62 -4.75 2.18 9.17
N CYS A 63 -5.47 1.68 8.17
CA CYS A 63 -5.71 2.38 6.91
C CYS A 63 -6.35 3.76 7.15
N ASN A 64 -7.41 3.80 7.95
CA ASN A 64 -8.12 5.05 8.28
C ASN A 64 -7.27 6.01 9.12
N ALA A 65 -6.50 5.52 10.09
CA ALA A 65 -5.67 6.37 10.94
C ALA A 65 -4.55 7.05 10.14
N ILE A 66 -3.88 6.33 9.24
CA ILE A 66 -2.84 6.87 8.36
C ILE A 66 -3.45 7.85 7.36
N SER A 67 -4.54 7.48 6.70
CA SER A 67 -5.25 8.34 5.75
C SER A 67 -5.69 9.65 6.39
N LYS A 68 -6.30 9.57 7.57
CA LYS A 68 -6.70 10.76 8.32
C LYS A 68 -5.51 11.64 8.70
N TYR A 69 -4.42 11.04 9.16
CA TYR A 69 -3.22 11.79 9.50
C TYR A 69 -2.67 12.55 8.28
N TRP A 70 -2.69 11.95 7.08
CA TRP A 70 -2.29 12.60 5.84
C TRP A 70 -3.21 13.78 5.47
N GLN A 71 -4.51 13.62 5.60
CA GLN A 71 -5.50 14.69 5.37
C GLN A 71 -5.34 15.85 6.36
N ASP A 72 -5.12 15.55 7.64
CA ASP A 72 -4.99 16.57 8.69
C ASP A 72 -3.65 17.33 8.64
N ASN A 73 -2.65 16.83 7.87
CA ASN A 73 -1.28 17.36 7.80
C ASN A 73 -0.83 17.64 6.35
N THR A 74 -1.72 18.21 5.54
CA THR A 74 -1.46 18.53 4.12
C THR A 74 -0.34 19.57 3.94
N ASP A 75 -0.15 20.48 4.89
CA ASP A 75 0.89 21.50 4.83
C ASP A 75 2.28 21.01 5.26
N THR A 76 2.34 19.80 5.84
CA THR A 76 3.62 19.20 6.23
C THR A 76 4.21 18.44 5.05
N PRO A 77 5.44 18.74 4.60
CA PRO A 77 6.11 17.99 3.54
C PRO A 77 6.21 16.50 3.85
N ASP A 78 6.15 15.68 2.80
CA ASP A 78 6.32 14.25 2.95
C ASP A 78 7.76 13.93 3.34
N SER A 79 7.91 13.17 4.41
CA SER A 79 9.19 12.85 5.02
C SER A 79 9.09 11.55 5.83
N ASP A 80 10.24 10.96 6.12
CA ASP A 80 10.31 9.78 7.00
C ASP A 80 9.66 10.06 8.37
N GLN A 81 9.86 11.27 8.90
CA GLN A 81 9.25 11.65 10.18
C GLN A 81 7.73 11.70 10.11
N LYS A 82 7.15 12.19 9.00
CA LYS A 82 5.70 12.21 8.78
C LYS A 82 5.13 10.78 8.75
N VAL A 83 5.81 9.86 8.03
CA VAL A 83 5.44 8.43 8.00
C VAL A 83 5.49 7.83 9.41
N VAL A 84 6.59 8.01 10.13
CA VAL A 84 6.74 7.48 11.51
C VAL A 84 5.66 8.01 12.44
N MET A 85 5.29 9.29 12.33
CA MET A 85 4.20 9.86 13.15
C MET A 85 2.84 9.29 12.77
N ALA A 86 2.57 9.06 11.48
CA ALA A 86 1.36 8.38 11.03
C ALA A 86 1.27 6.94 11.56
N CYS A 87 2.38 6.19 11.51
CA CYS A 87 2.46 4.83 12.08
C CYS A 87 2.18 4.83 13.59
N LYS A 88 2.68 5.81 14.36
CA LYS A 88 2.34 5.94 15.79
C LYS A 88 0.85 6.17 16.01
N LYS A 89 0.19 6.97 15.16
CA LYS A 89 -1.27 7.17 15.23
C LYS A 89 -2.01 5.87 14.90
N ALA A 90 -1.54 5.11 13.92
CA ALA A 90 -2.10 3.81 13.56
C ALA A 90 -1.96 2.79 14.71
N CYS A 91 -0.82 2.72 15.39
CA CYS A 91 -0.65 1.88 16.59
C CYS A 91 -1.66 2.24 17.69
N ASN A 92 -1.92 3.53 17.90
CA ASN A 92 -2.93 3.94 18.89
C ASN A 92 -4.35 3.54 18.45
N ALA A 93 -4.65 3.64 17.15
CA ALA A 93 -5.97 3.29 16.63
C ALA A 93 -6.26 1.78 16.75
N ILE A 94 -5.30 0.93 16.40
CA ILE A 94 -5.46 -0.53 16.55
C ILE A 94 -5.57 -0.94 18.03
N ASN A 95 -4.81 -0.31 18.92
CA ASN A 95 -4.90 -0.54 20.37
C ASN A 95 -6.28 -0.16 20.92
N GLN A 96 -6.85 0.96 20.45
CA GLN A 96 -8.19 1.37 20.86
C GLN A 96 -9.25 0.35 20.39
N LYS A 97 -9.16 -0.10 19.14
CA LYS A 97 -10.07 -1.13 18.61
C LYS A 97 -9.97 -2.45 19.38
N SER A 98 -8.75 -2.87 19.69
CA SER A 98 -8.52 -4.05 20.52
C SER A 98 -9.15 -3.91 21.90
N TYR A 99 -8.97 -2.76 22.55
CA TYR A 99 -9.60 -2.47 23.84
C TYR A 99 -11.13 -2.54 23.76
N ASP A 100 -11.74 -1.93 22.75
CA ASP A 100 -13.19 -1.92 22.55
C ASP A 100 -13.76 -3.32 22.30
N LEU A 101 -12.94 -4.24 21.79
CA LEU A 101 -13.25 -5.64 21.54
C LEU A 101 -12.70 -6.59 22.62
N SER A 102 -12.72 -6.13 23.87
CA SER A 102 -12.29 -6.93 25.03
C SER A 102 -10.85 -7.44 24.95
N HIS A 103 -9.95 -6.58 24.46
CA HIS A 103 -8.52 -6.88 24.26
C HIS A 103 -8.24 -7.97 23.23
N ALA A 104 -9.08 -8.07 22.20
CA ALA A 104 -8.85 -9.00 21.11
C ALA A 104 -7.49 -8.74 20.43
N GLU A 105 -6.73 -9.79 20.20
CA GLU A 105 -5.51 -9.71 19.42
C GLU A 105 -5.86 -9.54 17.95
N MET A 106 -5.24 -8.54 17.30
CA MET A 106 -5.44 -8.26 15.88
C MET A 106 -4.21 -7.64 15.27
N GLY A 107 -4.02 -7.84 13.98
CA GLY A 107 -2.87 -7.32 13.27
C GLY A 107 -3.15 -7.04 11.80
N THR A 108 -2.30 -6.23 11.18
CA THR A 108 -2.36 -5.93 9.76
C THR A 108 -1.01 -5.47 9.24
N THR A 109 -0.78 -5.69 7.95
CA THR A 109 0.30 -5.08 7.21
C THR A 109 -0.02 -3.64 6.84
N MET A 110 0.91 -2.96 6.19
CA MET A 110 0.69 -1.68 5.52
C MET A 110 1.70 -1.51 4.40
N VAL A 111 1.25 -1.12 3.21
CA VAL A 111 2.07 -0.55 2.15
C VAL A 111 1.42 0.72 1.64
N MET A 112 2.21 1.79 1.52
CA MET A 112 1.71 3.07 1.06
C MET A 112 2.68 3.77 0.12
N VAL A 113 2.14 4.62 -0.74
CA VAL A 113 2.90 5.64 -1.48
C VAL A 113 2.26 7.00 -1.26
N SER A 114 3.07 8.00 -0.99
CA SER A 114 2.67 9.40 -1.06
C SER A 114 3.47 10.09 -2.15
N ILE A 115 2.79 10.85 -3.01
CA ILE A 115 3.39 11.58 -4.12
C ILE A 115 3.20 13.07 -3.87
N GLU A 116 4.30 13.81 -3.84
CA GLU A 116 4.35 15.27 -3.72
C GLU A 116 5.20 15.84 -4.87
N GLY A 117 4.56 16.45 -5.86
CA GLY A 117 5.25 16.88 -7.08
C GLY A 117 5.87 15.70 -7.83
N ASP A 118 7.18 15.70 -8.02
CA ASP A 118 7.96 14.64 -8.67
C ASP A 118 8.58 13.63 -7.68
N LYS A 119 8.19 13.69 -6.41
CA LYS A 119 8.72 12.80 -5.37
C LYS A 119 7.68 11.79 -4.94
N ALA A 120 8.06 10.52 -4.91
CA ALA A 120 7.29 9.44 -4.30
C ALA A 120 7.98 8.98 -3.02
N THR A 121 7.27 9.01 -1.91
CA THR A 121 7.67 8.39 -0.63
C THR A 121 6.90 7.09 -0.48
N ILE A 122 7.61 5.97 -0.51
CA ILE A 122 7.08 4.62 -0.34
C ILE A 122 7.42 4.16 1.07
N ALA A 123 6.43 3.63 1.78
CA ALA A 123 6.64 3.03 3.10
C ALA A 123 5.86 1.72 3.24
N HIS A 124 6.42 0.75 3.96
CA HIS A 124 5.73 -0.50 4.23
C HIS A 124 6.09 -1.10 5.58
N VAL A 125 5.18 -1.92 6.09
CA VAL A 125 5.32 -2.76 7.27
C VAL A 125 4.58 -4.07 6.96
N GLY A 126 5.28 -5.18 6.89
CA GLY A 126 4.70 -6.48 6.53
C GLY A 126 5.21 -6.98 5.18
N ASP A 127 4.41 -7.80 4.54
CA ASP A 127 4.66 -8.45 3.25
C ASP A 127 3.74 -7.98 2.11
N SER A 128 2.82 -7.04 2.37
CA SER A 128 2.19 -6.29 1.28
C SER A 128 3.23 -5.48 0.53
N ARG A 129 3.15 -5.46 -0.81
CA ARG A 129 4.24 -4.97 -1.66
C ARG A 129 3.92 -3.69 -2.42
N CYS A 130 4.96 -2.89 -2.62
CA CYS A 130 5.00 -1.82 -3.61
C CYS A 130 6.00 -2.18 -4.71
N TYR A 131 5.59 -1.98 -5.96
CA TYR A 131 6.45 -2.07 -7.14
C TYR A 131 6.48 -0.71 -7.83
N LEU A 132 7.67 -0.24 -8.20
CA LEU A 132 7.87 0.94 -9.05
C LEU A 132 8.55 0.49 -10.34
N LEU A 133 7.89 0.71 -11.47
CA LEU A 133 8.38 0.33 -12.79
C LEU A 133 8.45 1.54 -13.71
N ARG A 134 9.43 1.51 -14.61
CA ARG A 134 9.62 2.48 -15.69
C ARG A 134 9.74 1.76 -17.02
N GLN A 135 9.01 2.23 -18.02
CA GLN A 135 8.94 1.56 -19.33
C GLN A 135 10.33 1.31 -19.95
N SER A 136 11.28 2.24 -19.79
CA SER A 136 12.62 2.14 -20.37
C SER A 136 13.61 1.29 -19.57
N GLU A 137 13.34 1.04 -18.28
CA GLU A 137 14.31 0.45 -17.34
C GLU A 137 13.77 -0.81 -16.65
N GLY A 138 12.46 -1.08 -16.75
CA GLY A 138 11.82 -2.21 -16.08
C GLY A 138 11.55 -1.90 -14.59
N LEU A 139 11.78 -2.89 -13.73
CA LEU A 139 11.59 -2.78 -12.29
C LEU A 139 12.69 -1.90 -11.67
N LEU A 140 12.31 -0.75 -11.14
CA LEU A 140 13.22 0.15 -10.42
C LEU A 140 13.29 -0.18 -8.93
N TYR A 141 12.17 -0.58 -8.34
CA TYR A 141 12.09 -0.88 -6.92
C TYR A 141 10.95 -1.86 -6.62
N GLN A 142 11.20 -2.70 -5.66
CA GLN A 142 10.22 -3.54 -4.98
C GLN A 142 10.51 -3.50 -3.48
N THR A 143 9.47 -3.43 -2.66
CA THR A 143 9.62 -3.58 -1.20
C THR A 143 10.13 -4.96 -0.85
N GLU A 144 10.93 -5.06 0.21
CA GLU A 144 11.44 -6.32 0.75
C GLU A 144 10.53 -6.79 1.89
N ASP A 145 9.98 -7.99 1.78
CA ASP A 145 8.99 -8.50 2.74
C ASP A 145 9.58 -8.62 4.15
N HIS A 146 8.85 -8.15 5.13
CA HIS A 146 9.20 -8.34 6.55
C HIS A 146 8.72 -9.72 7.03
N VAL A 147 9.37 -10.76 6.56
CA VAL A 147 9.09 -12.14 6.94
C VAL A 147 10.30 -12.79 7.60
N ARG A 148 10.06 -13.82 8.35
CA ARG A 148 11.08 -14.75 8.87
C ARG A 148 10.61 -16.17 8.64
N ILE A 149 11.57 -17.08 8.51
CA ILE A 149 11.27 -18.50 8.46
C ILE A 149 11.29 -19.07 9.89
N ASP A 150 10.20 -19.65 10.32
CA ASP A 150 10.07 -20.33 11.59
C ASP A 150 9.47 -21.71 11.38
N PHE A 151 10.20 -22.77 11.78
CA PHE A 151 9.83 -24.17 11.52
C PHE A 151 9.46 -24.50 10.05
N GLY A 152 10.06 -23.79 9.08
CA GLY A 152 9.82 -23.97 7.65
C GLY A 152 8.62 -23.19 7.09
N TRP A 153 7.97 -22.37 7.90
CA TRP A 153 6.87 -21.47 7.49
C TRP A 153 7.36 -20.02 7.44
N GLU A 154 6.90 -19.29 6.44
CA GLU A 154 7.05 -17.84 6.41
C GLU A 154 6.08 -17.19 7.39
N ILE A 155 6.60 -16.37 8.29
CA ILE A 155 5.83 -15.65 9.30
C ILE A 155 6.15 -14.18 9.17
N VAL A 156 5.14 -13.33 9.08
CA VAL A 156 5.30 -11.86 9.10
C VAL A 156 5.96 -11.46 10.42
N SER A 157 7.11 -10.80 10.31
CA SER A 157 7.96 -10.42 11.45
C SER A 157 7.76 -8.97 11.90
N ARG A 158 7.24 -8.11 11.00
CA ARG A 158 6.85 -6.73 11.30
C ARG A 158 5.43 -6.50 10.80
N CYS A 159 4.58 -5.92 11.63
CA CYS A 159 3.19 -5.61 11.33
C CYS A 159 2.67 -4.60 12.35
N PHE A 160 1.54 -3.98 12.07
CA PHE A 160 0.74 -3.35 13.12
C PHE A 160 0.04 -4.44 13.91
N PHE A 161 0.39 -4.60 15.16
CA PHE A 161 -0.22 -5.59 16.04
C PHE A 161 -0.64 -4.92 17.35
N SER A 162 -1.81 -5.29 17.87
CA SER A 162 -2.35 -4.70 19.10
C SER A 162 -1.36 -4.87 20.25
N TYR A 163 -1.12 -3.76 20.95
CA TYR A 163 -0.20 -3.64 22.11
C TYR A 163 1.28 -3.95 21.81
N ARG A 164 1.68 -4.03 20.53
CA ARG A 164 3.07 -4.30 20.14
C ARG A 164 3.61 -3.27 19.14
N PRO A 165 3.68 -1.98 19.52
CA PRO A 165 4.14 -0.92 18.61
C PRO A 165 5.61 -1.09 18.18
N GLU A 166 6.40 -1.86 18.89
CA GLU A 166 7.81 -2.12 18.57
C GLU A 166 8.01 -2.95 17.30
N VAL A 167 6.99 -3.67 16.85
CA VAL A 167 7.04 -4.44 15.58
C VAL A 167 6.49 -3.67 14.38
N ALA A 168 5.87 -2.51 14.60
CA ALA A 168 5.31 -1.65 13.55
C ALA A 168 6.33 -0.61 13.05
N VAL A 169 7.54 -1.06 12.71
CA VAL A 169 8.62 -0.18 12.25
C VAL A 169 8.63 -0.17 10.71
N PRO A 170 8.31 0.95 10.06
CA PRO A 170 8.26 1.02 8.60
C PRO A 170 9.67 1.08 8.00
N ASP A 171 9.86 0.41 6.87
CA ASP A 171 10.90 0.75 5.92
C ASP A 171 10.39 1.85 4.99
N ILE A 172 11.23 2.86 4.75
CA ILE A 172 10.85 4.06 3.99
C ILE A 172 11.89 4.28 2.88
N ARG A 173 11.42 4.57 1.67
CA ARG A 173 12.26 4.93 0.52
C ARG A 173 11.63 6.10 -0.23
N GLN A 174 12.49 6.94 -0.80
CA GLN A 174 12.08 8.08 -1.61
C GLN A 174 12.67 7.96 -3.01
N PHE A 175 11.85 8.28 -4.02
CA PHE A 175 12.21 8.20 -5.43
C PHE A 175 11.80 9.49 -6.15
N THR A 176 12.58 9.88 -7.15
CA THR A 176 12.13 10.84 -8.16
C THR A 176 11.40 10.06 -9.24
N ILE A 177 10.14 10.40 -9.44
CA ILE A 177 9.26 9.81 -10.43
C ILE A 177 9.13 10.71 -11.65
N GLN A 178 8.77 10.12 -12.77
CA GLN A 178 8.59 10.83 -14.04
C GLN A 178 7.39 10.28 -14.80
N LYS A 179 6.99 11.02 -15.82
CA LYS A 179 5.91 10.61 -16.72
C LYS A 179 6.16 9.20 -17.29
N GLY A 180 5.14 8.35 -17.21
CA GLY A 180 5.16 6.96 -17.65
C GLY A 180 5.62 5.96 -16.60
N ASP A 181 6.05 6.43 -15.42
CA ASP A 181 6.30 5.52 -14.30
C ASP A 181 4.98 4.91 -13.80
N ARG A 182 5.01 3.63 -13.45
CA ARG A 182 3.89 2.92 -12.84
C ARG A 182 4.23 2.40 -11.47
N ILE A 183 3.28 2.58 -10.54
CA ILE A 183 3.40 2.12 -9.17
C ILE A 183 2.23 1.19 -8.87
N LEU A 184 2.53 0.01 -8.33
CA LEU A 184 1.53 -0.94 -7.84
C LEU A 184 1.70 -1.10 -6.32
N LEU A 185 0.64 -0.86 -5.57
CA LEU A 185 0.51 -1.31 -4.18
C LEU A 185 -0.41 -2.51 -4.16
N CYS A 186 -0.05 -3.60 -3.47
CA CYS A 186 -0.90 -4.77 -3.40
C CYS A 186 -0.71 -5.60 -2.13
N SER A 187 -1.76 -6.30 -1.70
CA SER A 187 -1.69 -7.37 -0.72
C SER A 187 -1.09 -8.64 -1.33
N ASP A 188 -0.75 -9.58 -0.49
CA ASP A 188 -0.05 -10.82 -0.86
C ASP A 188 -0.89 -11.74 -1.76
N GLY A 189 -2.20 -11.78 -1.58
CA GLY A 189 -3.09 -12.56 -2.42
C GLY A 189 -3.07 -12.17 -3.90
N LEU A 190 -2.64 -10.92 -4.23
CA LEU A 190 -2.45 -10.56 -5.62
C LEU A 190 -1.13 -11.12 -6.18
N TYR A 191 0.01 -10.77 -5.58
CA TYR A 191 1.30 -11.13 -6.15
C TYR A 191 1.63 -12.63 -6.02
N LYS A 192 1.09 -13.32 -5.01
CA LYS A 192 1.21 -14.79 -4.88
C LYS A 192 0.39 -15.56 -5.91
N SER A 193 -0.60 -14.91 -6.54
CA SER A 193 -1.44 -15.51 -7.56
C SER A 193 -0.83 -15.52 -8.97
N MET A 194 0.40 -15.04 -9.15
CA MET A 194 1.06 -15.01 -10.47
C MET A 194 2.59 -15.01 -10.34
N ALA A 195 3.27 -15.45 -11.39
CA ALA A 195 4.73 -15.39 -11.42
C ALA A 195 5.22 -13.92 -11.49
N PRO A 196 6.33 -13.57 -10.83
CA PRO A 196 6.83 -12.19 -10.76
C PRO A 196 7.11 -11.56 -12.13
N ASP A 197 7.58 -12.35 -13.10
CA ASP A 197 7.83 -11.91 -14.47
C ASP A 197 6.53 -11.58 -15.21
N ILE A 198 5.45 -12.31 -14.97
CA ILE A 198 4.12 -12.01 -15.51
C ILE A 198 3.61 -10.69 -14.94
N LEU A 199 3.69 -10.49 -13.62
CA LEU A 199 3.27 -9.26 -12.98
C LEU A 199 4.00 -8.04 -13.58
N GLN A 200 5.33 -8.12 -13.66
CA GLN A 200 6.15 -7.03 -14.18
C GLN A 200 5.87 -6.77 -15.67
N ALA A 201 5.77 -7.82 -16.49
CA ALA A 201 5.46 -7.68 -17.91
C ALA A 201 4.10 -7.00 -18.12
N ARG A 202 3.07 -7.40 -17.35
CA ARG A 202 1.74 -6.77 -17.45
C ARG A 202 1.74 -5.33 -17.02
N MET A 203 2.49 -4.97 -15.96
CA MET A 203 2.64 -3.58 -15.55
C MET A 203 3.30 -2.69 -16.61
N LEU A 204 4.08 -3.26 -17.52
CA LEU A 204 4.74 -2.55 -18.62
C LEU A 204 3.96 -2.61 -19.95
N ASP A 205 2.84 -3.32 -20.01
CA ASP A 205 1.99 -3.36 -21.20
C ASP A 205 1.47 -1.94 -21.55
N ASP A 206 1.50 -1.61 -22.84
CA ASP A 206 0.87 -0.39 -23.35
C ASP A 206 -0.65 -0.56 -23.43
N LYS A 207 -1.26 -0.67 -22.28
CA LYS A 207 -2.72 -0.87 -22.09
C LYS A 207 -3.25 0.08 -21.03
N PRO A 208 -4.55 0.39 -21.05
CA PRO A 208 -5.22 1.07 -19.95
C PRO A 208 -4.99 0.34 -18.63
N LEU A 209 -4.91 1.09 -17.53
CA LEU A 209 -4.67 0.52 -16.21
C LEU A 209 -5.77 -0.48 -15.80
N GLU A 210 -6.99 -0.21 -16.21
CA GLU A 210 -8.16 -1.07 -15.97
C GLU A 210 -7.97 -2.44 -16.63
N ASP A 211 -7.51 -2.49 -17.89
CA ASP A 211 -7.27 -3.74 -18.63
C ASP A 211 -6.16 -4.58 -17.94
N ILE A 212 -5.15 -3.90 -17.36
CA ILE A 212 -4.08 -4.58 -16.62
C ILE A 212 -4.63 -5.20 -15.34
N LEU A 213 -5.45 -4.45 -14.57
CA LEU A 213 -6.07 -4.97 -13.36
C LEU A 213 -7.08 -6.08 -13.67
N ASP A 214 -7.77 -6.05 -14.80
CA ASP A 214 -8.67 -7.12 -15.23
C ASP A 214 -7.89 -8.44 -15.47
N VAL A 215 -6.68 -8.37 -16.01
CA VAL A 215 -5.80 -9.55 -16.13
C VAL A 215 -5.38 -10.05 -14.75
N PHE A 216 -5.01 -9.17 -13.84
CA PHE A 216 -4.65 -9.55 -12.46
C PHE A 216 -5.84 -10.19 -11.73
N ASP A 217 -7.04 -9.58 -11.86
CA ASP A 217 -8.28 -10.15 -11.32
C ASP A 217 -8.53 -11.57 -11.83
N PHE A 218 -8.42 -11.77 -13.14
CA PHE A 218 -8.59 -13.09 -13.74
C PHE A 218 -7.60 -14.12 -13.17
N LEU A 219 -6.32 -13.74 -12.99
CA LEU A 219 -5.30 -14.63 -12.45
C LEU A 219 -5.57 -14.95 -10.98
N CYS A 220 -5.93 -13.94 -10.16
CA CYS A 220 -6.29 -14.14 -8.76
C CYS A 220 -7.51 -15.08 -8.60
N GLN A 221 -8.55 -14.90 -9.42
CA GLN A 221 -9.72 -15.78 -9.39
C GLN A 221 -9.40 -17.23 -9.79
N LYS A 222 -8.42 -17.44 -10.65
CA LYS A 222 -8.02 -18.77 -11.11
C LYS A 222 -7.08 -19.50 -10.17
N GLN A 223 -6.09 -18.80 -9.63
CA GLN A 223 -4.95 -19.37 -8.92
C GLN A 223 -4.89 -18.98 -7.44
N GLY A 224 -5.49 -17.82 -7.07
CA GLY A 224 -5.46 -17.32 -5.71
C GLY A 224 -6.43 -18.03 -4.78
N ASP A 225 -6.11 -18.04 -3.50
CA ASP A 225 -6.93 -18.59 -2.39
C ASP A 225 -7.16 -17.57 -1.28
N ASP A 226 -6.67 -16.33 -1.45
CA ASP A 226 -6.78 -15.27 -0.46
C ASP A 226 -7.59 -14.06 -0.94
N ASN A 227 -7.82 -13.11 -0.03
CA ASN A 227 -8.22 -11.76 -0.36
C ASN A 227 -7.14 -11.12 -1.24
N TYR A 228 -7.53 -10.27 -2.18
CA TYR A 228 -6.57 -9.53 -3.00
C TYR A 228 -7.01 -8.11 -3.26
N THR A 229 -6.10 -7.21 -2.98
CA THR A 229 -6.31 -5.77 -3.12
C THR A 229 -5.13 -5.13 -3.83
N ALA A 230 -5.40 -4.20 -4.74
CA ALA A 230 -4.37 -3.43 -5.40
C ALA A 230 -4.81 -2.01 -5.73
N ILE A 231 -3.81 -1.11 -5.78
CA ILE A 231 -3.89 0.23 -6.35
C ILE A 231 -2.81 0.31 -7.42
N LEU A 232 -3.21 0.43 -8.68
CA LEU A 232 -2.29 0.63 -9.81
C LEU A 232 -2.34 2.10 -10.23
N ILE A 233 -1.17 2.73 -10.28
CA ILE A 233 -0.98 4.17 -10.49
C ILE A 233 -0.09 4.38 -11.70
N GLU A 234 -0.40 5.38 -12.54
CA GLU A 234 0.44 5.84 -13.64
C GLU A 234 0.67 7.35 -13.51
N ILE A 235 1.90 7.77 -13.75
CA ILE A 235 2.33 9.18 -13.76
C ILE A 235 2.20 9.74 -15.17
N GLU A 236 1.43 10.84 -15.35
CA GLU A 236 1.11 11.47 -16.64
C GLU A 236 2.00 12.68 -17.01
#